data_065e82e2384d22ce7509fb9f18123654
#
_entry.id   065e82e2384d22ce7509fb9f18123654
#
_cell.length_a   1.000
_cell.length_b   1.000
_cell.length_c   1.000
_cell.angle_alpha   90.00
_cell.angle_beta   90.00
_cell.angle_gamma   90.00
#
_symmetry.space_group_name_H-M   'P 1'
#
loop_
_entity.id
_entity.type
_entity.pdbx_description
1 polymer ?
#
loop_
_entity_poly.entity_id
_entity_poly.type
_entity_poly.pdbx_seq_one_letter_code
_entity_poly.pdbx_strand_id
1 'polypeptide(L)'
;QVVEFGDKRVLTFMTPRPELVAIADSATPEQMRRLLVATKFSRVVVYHQALDDVVGIADAQDLLGISEEDARRRTAGELARPALFVPETKLGSELLREMRRRNHPMVIVVDEHGLVAGVVTIEDLVEEIVGEAQGEEHKPPDVVRESDGGLVLRGSLSVEKLQELLGVAFAREVPDPERFGTEQFR
;
A
#
# COMPACT_ATOMS: atom_id res chain seq x y z
N GLN A 1 14.36 0.27 -18.87
CA GLN A 1 13.76 0.80 -17.62
C GLN A 1 12.26 0.53 -17.52
N VAL A 2 11.43 0.81 -18.54
CA VAL A 2 10.03 0.32 -18.61
C VAL A 2 9.96 -1.22 -18.62
N VAL A 3 11.06 -1.89 -18.98
CA VAL A 3 11.22 -3.34 -18.96
C VAL A 3 11.28 -3.90 -17.53
N GLU A 4 11.85 -3.16 -16.57
CA GLU A 4 12.06 -3.62 -15.19
C GLU A 4 10.74 -3.69 -14.40
N PHE A 5 9.88 -2.67 -14.48
CA PHE A 5 8.51 -2.73 -13.96
C PHE A 5 7.69 -3.85 -14.59
N GLY A 6 7.86 -4.05 -15.90
CA GLY A 6 7.14 -5.08 -16.66
C GLY A 6 7.31 -6.49 -16.10
N ASP A 7 8.44 -6.77 -15.51
CA ASP A 7 8.84 -8.09 -15.00
C ASP A 7 8.57 -8.25 -13.48
N LYS A 8 8.26 -7.16 -12.78
CA LYS A 8 7.89 -7.24 -11.35
C LYS A 8 6.53 -7.88 -11.14
N ARG A 9 6.45 -8.69 -10.11
CA ARG A 9 5.19 -9.32 -9.70
C ARG A 9 4.38 -8.39 -8.81
N VAL A 10 3.07 -8.53 -8.85
CA VAL A 10 2.10 -7.75 -8.06
C VAL A 10 2.45 -7.73 -6.58
N LEU A 11 2.87 -8.86 -6.02
CA LEU A 11 3.24 -8.98 -4.61
C LEU A 11 4.33 -7.98 -4.15
N THR A 12 5.16 -7.45 -5.06
CA THR A 12 6.27 -6.56 -4.71
C THR A 12 5.86 -5.10 -4.50
N PHE A 13 4.70 -4.71 -5.01
CA PHE A 13 4.20 -3.33 -4.95
C PHE A 13 2.73 -3.20 -4.51
N MET A 14 2.06 -4.30 -4.14
CA MET A 14 0.72 -4.25 -3.59
C MET A 14 0.71 -3.65 -2.18
N THR A 15 -0.40 -3.03 -1.81
CA THR A 15 -0.72 -2.74 -0.41
C THR A 15 -1.10 -4.05 0.27
N PRO A 16 -0.34 -4.52 1.27
CA PRO A 16 -0.54 -5.83 1.86
C PRO A 16 -1.78 -5.88 2.79
N ARG A 17 -2.31 -7.07 3.00
CA ARG A 17 -3.52 -7.31 3.81
C ARG A 17 -3.59 -6.57 5.16
N PRO A 18 -2.53 -6.49 5.99
CA PRO A 18 -2.60 -5.78 7.26
C PRO A 18 -2.84 -4.27 7.14
N GLU A 19 -2.54 -3.69 5.99
CA GLU A 19 -2.69 -2.25 5.70
C GLU A 19 -3.97 -1.92 4.94
N LEU A 20 -4.79 -2.95 4.63
CA LEU A 20 -6.03 -2.75 3.88
C LEU A 20 -7.05 -1.93 4.66
N VAL A 21 -7.60 -0.94 4.00
CA VAL A 21 -8.80 -0.25 4.47
C VAL A 21 -10.03 -0.94 3.88
N ALA A 22 -10.84 -1.50 4.76
CA ALA A 22 -12.04 -2.25 4.39
C ALA A 22 -13.21 -1.91 5.31
N ILE A 23 -14.43 -2.15 4.81
CA ILE A 23 -15.66 -1.89 5.54
C ILE A 23 -16.65 -3.04 5.34
N ALA A 24 -17.45 -3.35 6.35
CA ALA A 24 -18.50 -4.35 6.22
C ALA A 24 -19.59 -3.89 5.24
N ASP A 25 -20.17 -4.83 4.50
CA ASP A 25 -21.26 -4.58 3.55
C ASP A 25 -22.50 -3.98 4.21
N SER A 26 -22.74 -4.31 5.48
CA SER A 26 -23.83 -3.79 6.29
C SER A 26 -23.62 -2.35 6.81
N ALA A 27 -22.41 -1.79 6.63
CA ALA A 27 -22.09 -0.44 7.09
C ALA A 27 -22.92 0.61 6.34
N THR A 28 -23.23 1.72 7.02
CA THR A 28 -23.97 2.82 6.40
C THR A 28 -23.07 3.70 5.53
N PRO A 29 -23.64 4.43 4.53
CA PRO A 29 -22.91 5.41 3.75
C PRO A 29 -22.20 6.47 4.61
N GLU A 30 -22.76 6.82 5.77
CA GLU A 30 -22.12 7.75 6.70
C GLU A 30 -20.87 7.15 7.37
N GLN A 31 -20.91 5.87 7.74
CA GLN A 31 -19.73 5.17 8.26
C GLN A 31 -18.65 5.05 7.20
N MET A 32 -19.03 4.73 5.95
CA MET A 32 -18.13 4.69 4.82
C MET A 32 -17.48 6.06 4.58
N ARG A 33 -18.26 7.14 4.60
CA ARG A 33 -17.74 8.50 4.43
C ARG A 33 -16.72 8.86 5.51
N ARG A 34 -17.01 8.58 6.78
CA ARG A 34 -16.08 8.82 7.89
C ARG A 34 -14.76 8.07 7.72
N LEU A 35 -14.83 6.81 7.29
CA LEU A 35 -13.65 5.99 7.03
C LEU A 35 -12.80 6.59 5.91
N LEU A 36 -13.41 6.93 4.78
CA LEU A 36 -12.71 7.51 3.63
C LEU A 36 -12.07 8.87 3.96
N VAL A 37 -12.78 9.73 4.72
CA VAL A 37 -12.24 11.01 5.19
C VAL A 37 -11.06 10.81 6.14
N ALA A 38 -11.18 9.88 7.10
CA ALA A 38 -10.13 9.61 8.08
C ALA A 38 -8.85 9.04 7.44
N THR A 39 -9.01 8.16 6.45
CA THR A 39 -7.90 7.50 5.74
C THR A 39 -7.38 8.30 4.55
N LYS A 40 -8.16 9.28 4.06
CA LYS A 40 -7.88 10.06 2.84
C LYS A 40 -7.84 9.20 1.56
N PHE A 41 -8.42 8.02 1.60
CA PHE A 41 -8.56 7.17 0.42
C PHE A 41 -9.84 7.50 -0.35
N SER A 42 -9.81 7.30 -1.66
CA SER A 42 -11.00 7.46 -2.52
C SER A 42 -11.79 6.18 -2.70
N ARG A 43 -11.23 5.03 -2.32
CA ARG A 43 -11.86 3.70 -2.47
C ARG A 43 -11.65 2.85 -1.26
N VAL A 44 -12.60 1.94 -1.02
CA VAL A 44 -12.57 1.01 0.12
C VAL A 44 -13.04 -0.37 -0.33
N VAL A 45 -12.39 -1.41 0.20
CA VAL A 45 -12.84 -2.80 0.01
C VAL A 45 -14.08 -3.03 0.87
N VAL A 46 -15.11 -3.62 0.27
CA VAL A 46 -16.34 -4.00 0.96
C VAL A 46 -16.37 -5.51 1.10
N TYR A 47 -16.53 -5.99 2.33
CA TYR A 47 -16.55 -7.42 2.66
C TYR A 47 -17.83 -7.80 3.42
N HIS A 48 -18.24 -9.08 3.36
CA HIS A 48 -19.42 -9.58 4.06
C HIS A 48 -19.09 -9.94 5.52
N GLN A 49 -18.64 -11.14 5.81
CA GLN A 49 -18.36 -11.58 7.19
C GLN A 49 -16.88 -11.47 7.55
N ALA A 50 -16.02 -11.74 6.60
CA ALA A 50 -14.58 -11.70 6.76
C ALA A 50 -13.94 -11.02 5.55
N LEU A 51 -12.70 -10.54 5.71
CA LEU A 51 -11.99 -9.84 4.64
C LEU A 51 -11.76 -10.71 3.39
N ASP A 52 -11.80 -12.03 3.52
CA ASP A 52 -11.71 -12.96 2.40
C ASP A 52 -13.04 -13.12 1.64
N ASP A 53 -14.15 -12.66 2.22
CA ASP A 53 -15.47 -12.64 1.59
C ASP A 53 -15.77 -11.24 1.02
N VAL A 54 -15.00 -10.87 -0.02
CA VAL A 54 -15.09 -9.55 -0.65
C VAL A 54 -16.36 -9.46 -1.50
N VAL A 55 -17.23 -8.52 -1.17
CA VAL A 55 -18.43 -8.16 -1.94
C VAL A 55 -18.06 -7.31 -3.15
N GLY A 56 -17.12 -6.37 -2.98
CA GLY A 56 -16.71 -5.46 -4.04
C GLY A 56 -15.85 -4.31 -3.54
N ILE A 57 -15.81 -3.25 -4.36
CA ILE A 57 -15.10 -2.00 -4.08
C ILE A 57 -16.11 -0.86 -4.17
N ALA A 58 -16.15 -0.01 -3.14
CA ALA A 58 -16.96 1.21 -3.14
C ALA A 58 -16.06 2.45 -3.29
N ASP A 59 -16.53 3.44 -4.04
CA ASP A 59 -15.83 4.67 -4.35
C ASP A 59 -16.45 5.86 -3.59
N ALA A 60 -15.63 6.81 -3.15
CA ALA A 60 -16.09 8.04 -2.51
C ALA A 60 -17.06 8.85 -3.40
N GLN A 61 -16.92 8.75 -4.72
CA GLN A 61 -17.80 9.41 -5.67
C GLN A 61 -19.24 8.90 -5.60
N ASP A 62 -19.43 7.63 -5.22
CA ASP A 62 -20.77 7.04 -5.07
C ASP A 62 -21.55 7.67 -3.90
N LEU A 63 -20.85 8.33 -2.95
CA LEU A 63 -21.46 9.08 -1.85
C LEU A 63 -21.94 10.47 -2.25
N LEU A 64 -21.41 11.07 -3.33
CA LEU A 64 -21.73 12.44 -3.73
C LEU A 64 -23.14 12.59 -4.31
N GLY A 65 -23.68 11.52 -4.88
CA GLY A 65 -25.01 11.50 -5.51
C GLY A 65 -26.12 10.96 -4.63
N ILE A 66 -25.85 10.59 -3.39
CA ILE A 66 -26.83 9.98 -2.49
C ILE A 66 -27.63 11.06 -1.74
N SER A 67 -28.95 11.01 -1.85
CA SER A 67 -29.84 11.84 -1.03
C SER A 67 -29.75 11.44 0.45
N GLU A 68 -30.11 12.35 1.40
CA GLU A 68 -30.14 12.00 2.81
C GLU A 68 -31.11 10.84 3.11
N GLU A 69 -32.18 10.73 2.38
CA GLU A 69 -33.15 9.64 2.52
C GLU A 69 -32.55 8.31 2.07
N ASP A 70 -31.88 8.27 0.93
CA ASP A 70 -31.20 7.08 0.42
C ASP A 70 -30.01 6.68 1.32
N ALA A 71 -29.27 7.66 1.87
CA ALA A 71 -28.18 7.40 2.80
C ALA A 71 -28.62 6.68 4.09
N ARG A 72 -29.89 6.80 4.47
CA ARG A 72 -30.47 6.10 5.62
C ARG A 72 -30.92 4.67 5.32
N ARG A 73 -31.11 4.35 4.04
CA ARG A 73 -31.68 3.07 3.59
C ARG A 73 -30.64 2.16 2.96
N ARG A 74 -29.61 2.74 2.33
CA ARG A 74 -28.57 2.00 1.63
C ARG A 74 -27.45 1.54 2.56
N THR A 75 -26.75 0.51 2.09
CA THR A 75 -25.55 -0.01 2.77
C THR A 75 -24.32 0.12 1.85
N ALA A 76 -23.13 -0.06 2.44
CA ALA A 76 -21.88 -0.07 1.67
C ALA A 76 -21.88 -1.19 0.63
N GLY A 77 -22.49 -2.35 0.93
CA GLY A 77 -22.65 -3.45 -0.01
C GLY A 77 -23.45 -3.09 -1.27
N GLU A 78 -24.50 -2.27 -1.12
CA GLU A 78 -25.31 -1.79 -2.26
C GLU A 78 -24.60 -0.73 -3.11
N LEU A 79 -23.57 -0.08 -2.57
CA LEU A 79 -22.72 0.87 -3.29
C LEU A 79 -21.52 0.20 -3.93
N ALA A 80 -21.15 -0.99 -3.45
CA ALA A 80 -19.99 -1.72 -3.95
C ALA A 80 -20.21 -2.20 -5.39
N ARG A 81 -19.17 -2.05 -6.20
CA ARG A 81 -19.10 -2.62 -7.55
C ARG A 81 -18.28 -3.90 -7.51
N PRO A 82 -18.57 -4.90 -8.37
CA PRO A 82 -17.81 -6.14 -8.40
C PRO A 82 -16.30 -5.87 -8.53
N ALA A 83 -15.51 -6.54 -7.69
CA ALA A 83 -14.06 -6.43 -7.72
C ALA A 83 -13.45 -7.35 -8.78
N LEU A 84 -12.32 -6.94 -9.34
CA LEU A 84 -11.45 -7.81 -10.13
C LEU A 84 -10.44 -8.46 -9.19
N PHE A 85 -10.35 -9.80 -9.23
CA PHE A 85 -9.37 -10.58 -8.47
C PHE A 85 -8.21 -10.98 -9.36
N VAL A 86 -6.99 -10.84 -8.86
CA VAL A 86 -5.77 -11.19 -9.57
C VAL A 86 -4.80 -11.93 -8.64
N PRO A 87 -4.02 -12.91 -9.15
CA PRO A 87 -3.03 -13.59 -8.33
C PRO A 87 -1.83 -12.67 -8.05
N GLU A 88 -1.22 -12.80 -6.88
CA GLU A 88 -0.03 -12.04 -6.47
C GLU A 88 1.19 -12.27 -7.37
N THR A 89 1.22 -13.40 -8.09
CA THR A 89 2.28 -13.77 -9.04
C THR A 89 2.17 -13.09 -10.40
N LYS A 90 1.05 -12.37 -10.68
CA LYS A 90 0.83 -11.68 -11.94
C LYS A 90 1.87 -10.59 -12.18
N LEU A 91 2.26 -10.39 -13.45
CA LEU A 91 3.20 -9.32 -13.82
C LEU A 91 2.52 -7.95 -13.82
N GLY A 92 3.25 -6.92 -13.36
CA GLY A 92 2.74 -5.55 -13.29
C GLY A 92 2.29 -5.00 -14.64
N SER A 93 3.02 -5.27 -15.72
CA SER A 93 2.64 -4.86 -17.08
C SER A 93 1.35 -5.51 -17.57
N GLU A 94 1.10 -6.75 -17.21
CA GLU A 94 -0.14 -7.46 -17.55
C GLU A 94 -1.31 -6.91 -16.73
N LEU A 95 -1.07 -6.68 -15.44
CA LEU A 95 -2.06 -6.11 -14.54
C LEU A 95 -2.52 -4.74 -15.02
N LEU A 96 -1.59 -3.83 -15.32
CA LEU A 96 -1.92 -2.48 -15.80
C LEU A 96 -2.79 -2.52 -17.07
N ARG A 97 -2.43 -3.38 -18.03
CA ARG A 97 -3.23 -3.55 -19.25
C ARG A 97 -4.64 -4.07 -18.97
N GLU A 98 -4.77 -5.02 -18.03
CA GLU A 98 -6.06 -5.59 -17.67
C GLU A 98 -6.94 -4.59 -16.93
N MET A 99 -6.40 -3.87 -15.93
CA MET A 99 -7.11 -2.84 -15.17
C MET A 99 -7.65 -1.74 -16.10
N ARG A 100 -6.84 -1.27 -17.04
CA ARG A 100 -7.25 -0.26 -18.02
C ARG A 100 -8.33 -0.78 -18.96
N ARG A 101 -8.16 -1.99 -19.51
CA ARG A 101 -9.13 -2.60 -20.43
C ARG A 101 -10.49 -2.84 -19.78
N ARG A 102 -10.50 -3.26 -18.52
CA ARG A 102 -11.71 -3.56 -17.75
C ARG A 102 -12.26 -2.38 -16.96
N ASN A 103 -11.56 -1.24 -16.98
CA ASN A 103 -11.90 -0.04 -16.21
C ASN A 103 -12.03 -0.32 -14.71
N HIS A 104 -11.11 -1.10 -14.15
CA HIS A 104 -10.98 -1.35 -12.73
C HIS A 104 -9.81 -0.55 -12.15
N PRO A 105 -10.04 0.60 -11.49
CA PRO A 105 -8.98 1.42 -10.93
C PRO A 105 -8.33 0.81 -9.67
N MET A 106 -8.95 -0.19 -9.07
CA MET A 106 -8.46 -0.96 -7.94
C MET A 106 -8.81 -2.43 -8.13
N VAL A 107 -7.91 -3.33 -7.73
CA VAL A 107 -8.08 -4.78 -7.81
C VAL A 107 -7.74 -5.45 -6.48
N ILE A 108 -8.35 -6.60 -6.22
CA ILE A 108 -8.04 -7.45 -5.08
C ILE A 108 -6.96 -8.45 -5.49
N VAL A 109 -5.91 -8.54 -4.70
CA VAL A 109 -4.84 -9.52 -4.89
C VAL A 109 -5.11 -10.73 -4.01
N VAL A 110 -4.99 -11.91 -4.58
CA VAL A 110 -5.19 -13.18 -3.86
C VAL A 110 -3.93 -14.04 -3.92
N ASP A 111 -3.71 -14.80 -2.85
CA ASP A 111 -2.66 -15.80 -2.75
C ASP A 111 -3.03 -17.10 -3.47
N GLU A 112 -2.17 -18.13 -3.38
CA GLU A 112 -2.37 -19.47 -3.96
C GLU A 112 -3.55 -20.24 -3.37
N HIS A 113 -4.05 -19.84 -2.21
CA HIS A 113 -5.21 -20.43 -1.53
C HIS A 113 -6.50 -19.68 -1.84
N GLY A 114 -6.43 -18.57 -2.61
CA GLY A 114 -7.56 -17.74 -2.91
C GLY A 114 -7.93 -16.75 -1.79
N LEU A 115 -7.08 -16.61 -0.77
CA LEU A 115 -7.27 -15.63 0.31
C LEU A 115 -6.76 -14.26 -0.12
N VAL A 116 -7.37 -13.21 0.42
CA VAL A 116 -6.95 -11.83 0.13
C VAL A 116 -5.55 -11.57 0.68
N ALA A 117 -4.59 -11.37 -0.21
CA ALA A 117 -3.22 -11.00 0.10
C ALA A 117 -3.03 -9.47 0.19
N GLY A 118 -3.78 -8.71 -0.59
CA GLY A 118 -3.67 -7.26 -0.64
C GLY A 118 -4.56 -6.62 -1.70
N VAL A 119 -4.25 -5.37 -2.05
CA VAL A 119 -4.86 -4.64 -3.16
C VAL A 119 -3.80 -3.92 -3.98
N VAL A 120 -4.15 -3.59 -5.21
CA VAL A 120 -3.36 -2.71 -6.09
C VAL A 120 -4.28 -1.70 -6.73
N THR A 121 -3.86 -0.45 -6.77
CA THR A 121 -4.52 0.62 -7.51
C THR A 121 -3.73 0.99 -8.77
N ILE A 122 -4.36 1.69 -9.72
CA ILE A 122 -3.65 2.20 -10.90
C ILE A 122 -2.59 3.22 -10.46
N GLU A 123 -2.88 3.98 -9.42
CA GLU A 123 -1.99 4.97 -8.83
C GLU A 123 -0.69 4.32 -8.34
N ASP A 124 -0.75 3.16 -7.65
CA ASP A 124 0.43 2.40 -7.19
C ASP A 124 1.29 1.94 -8.38
N LEU A 125 0.65 1.44 -9.45
CA LEU A 125 1.35 1.02 -10.67
C LEU A 125 2.05 2.19 -11.37
N VAL A 126 1.41 3.36 -11.40
CA VAL A 126 1.99 4.56 -12.00
C VAL A 126 3.16 5.07 -11.14
N GLU A 127 3.01 5.07 -9.81
CA GLU A 127 4.08 5.45 -8.89
C GLU A 127 5.31 4.54 -9.04
N GLU A 128 5.11 3.24 -9.16
CA GLU A 128 6.19 2.28 -9.39
C GLU A 128 6.93 2.54 -10.72
N ILE A 129 6.19 2.81 -11.80
CA ILE A 129 6.77 3.14 -13.11
C ILE A 129 7.55 4.46 -13.06
N VAL A 130 6.97 5.50 -12.43
CA VAL A 130 7.59 6.83 -12.32
C VAL A 130 8.77 6.79 -11.35
N GLY A 131 8.64 6.05 -10.23
CA GLY A 131 9.71 5.86 -9.25
C GLY A 131 10.94 5.21 -9.87
N GLU A 132 10.76 4.20 -10.73
CA GLU A 132 11.85 3.60 -11.50
C GLU A 132 12.47 4.58 -12.53
N ALA A 133 11.63 5.35 -13.22
CA ALA A 133 12.11 6.35 -14.19
C ALA A 133 12.91 7.49 -13.52
N GLN A 134 12.57 7.83 -12.27
CA GLN A 134 13.29 8.83 -11.47
C GLN A 134 14.46 8.24 -10.67
N GLY A 135 14.48 6.93 -10.48
CA GLY A 135 15.43 6.22 -9.61
C GLY A 135 16.88 6.29 -10.07
N GLU A 136 17.17 6.74 -11.31
CA GLU A 136 18.54 6.96 -11.79
C GLU A 136 18.99 8.42 -11.68
N GLU A 137 18.10 9.40 -11.57
CA GLU A 137 18.50 10.81 -11.57
C GLU A 137 18.24 11.57 -10.25
N HIS A 138 17.39 11.08 -9.34
CA HIS A 138 16.97 11.84 -8.16
C HIS A 138 16.80 11.01 -6.87
N LYS A 139 17.61 9.97 -6.64
CA LYS A 139 17.85 9.56 -5.24
C LYS A 139 18.70 10.67 -4.62
N PRO A 140 18.19 11.44 -3.64
CA PRO A 140 19.09 12.27 -2.88
C PRO A 140 20.20 11.37 -2.37
N PRO A 141 21.47 11.78 -2.44
CA PRO A 141 22.60 10.92 -2.13
C PRO A 141 22.39 10.30 -0.76
N ASP A 142 22.64 9.01 -0.60
CA ASP A 142 22.53 8.29 0.67
C ASP A 142 23.36 8.94 1.77
N VAL A 143 24.31 9.78 1.38
CA VAL A 143 25.24 10.51 2.21
C VAL A 143 25.37 11.93 1.67
N VAL A 144 25.01 12.91 2.47
CA VAL A 144 25.27 14.34 2.22
C VAL A 144 26.36 14.81 3.16
N ARG A 145 27.44 15.38 2.59
CA ARG A 145 28.48 16.03 3.40
C ARG A 145 28.10 17.50 3.62
N GLU A 146 27.98 17.89 4.87
CA GLU A 146 27.77 19.29 5.24
C GLU A 146 29.08 20.08 5.19
N SER A 147 28.97 21.41 5.07
CA SER A 147 30.12 22.31 4.98
C SER A 147 30.99 22.36 6.23
N ASP A 148 30.48 21.91 7.36
CA ASP A 148 31.18 21.79 8.65
C ASP A 148 31.90 20.44 8.82
N GLY A 149 31.86 19.56 7.81
CA GLY A 149 32.44 18.23 7.83
C GLY A 149 31.49 17.13 8.35
N GLY A 150 30.26 17.50 8.74
CA GLY A 150 29.22 16.57 9.14
C GLY A 150 28.75 15.68 7.98
N LEU A 151 28.24 14.49 8.33
CA LEU A 151 27.61 13.57 7.39
C LEU A 151 26.14 13.40 7.76
N VAL A 152 25.24 13.77 6.87
CA VAL A 152 23.81 13.44 6.97
C VAL A 152 23.57 12.15 6.21
N LEU A 153 23.12 11.14 6.92
CA LEU A 153 22.89 9.78 6.39
C LEU A 153 21.40 9.50 6.32
N ARG A 154 20.98 8.82 5.27
CA ARG A 154 19.62 8.33 5.16
C ARG A 154 19.42 7.15 6.13
N GLY A 155 18.30 7.14 6.89
CA GLY A 155 18.01 6.08 7.87
C GLY A 155 17.83 4.67 7.29
N SER A 156 17.69 4.55 5.96
CA SER A 156 17.64 3.27 5.24
C SER A 156 19.00 2.76 4.75
N LEU A 157 20.10 3.46 5.08
CA LEU A 157 21.45 3.03 4.70
C LEU A 157 21.82 1.73 5.43
N SER A 158 22.31 0.72 4.70
CA SER A 158 22.72 -0.54 5.34
C SER A 158 23.96 -0.35 6.23
N VAL A 159 24.06 -1.18 7.25
CA VAL A 159 25.21 -1.14 8.20
C VAL A 159 26.53 -1.40 7.47
N GLU A 160 26.53 -2.31 6.48
CA GLU A 160 27.72 -2.61 5.67
C GLU A 160 28.18 -1.37 4.89
N LYS A 161 27.24 -0.63 4.29
CA LYS A 161 27.55 0.60 3.56
C LYS A 161 28.05 1.71 4.46
N LEU A 162 27.49 1.78 5.68
CA LEU A 162 27.95 2.71 6.71
C LEU A 162 29.39 2.41 7.17
N GLN A 163 29.72 1.13 7.37
CA GLN A 163 31.07 0.67 7.71
C GLN A 163 32.09 1.04 6.63
N GLU A 164 31.73 0.82 5.37
CA GLU A 164 32.57 1.18 4.22
C GLU A 164 32.86 2.69 4.18
N LEU A 165 31.84 3.51 4.40
CA LEU A 165 31.93 4.97 4.35
C LEU A 165 32.75 5.57 5.50
N LEU A 166 32.63 5.00 6.70
CA LEU A 166 33.30 5.50 7.90
C LEU A 166 34.68 4.85 8.11
N GLY A 167 35.02 3.82 7.34
CA GLY A 167 36.27 3.07 7.50
C GLY A 167 36.39 2.35 8.85
N VAL A 168 35.25 2.07 9.51
CA VAL A 168 35.21 1.41 10.83
C VAL A 168 34.39 0.12 10.73
N ALA A 169 34.87 -0.92 11.43
CA ALA A 169 34.07 -2.13 11.61
C ALA A 169 33.24 -1.99 12.89
N PHE A 170 31.93 -2.00 12.79
CA PHE A 170 31.07 -2.10 13.98
C PHE A 170 31.14 -3.53 14.52
N ALA A 171 31.55 -3.68 15.78
CA ALA A 171 31.44 -4.98 16.43
C ALA A 171 29.94 -5.41 16.44
N ARG A 172 29.69 -6.65 16.04
CA ARG A 172 28.37 -7.28 16.20
C ARG A 172 28.16 -7.62 17.68
N GLU A 173 28.02 -6.64 18.53
CA GLU A 173 27.39 -6.83 19.82
C GLU A 173 25.87 -6.70 19.58
N VAL A 174 25.20 -7.84 19.51
CA VAL A 174 23.76 -7.87 19.71
C VAL A 174 23.54 -7.45 21.17
N PRO A 175 22.90 -6.31 21.44
CA PRO A 175 22.61 -5.93 22.83
C PRO A 175 21.74 -7.02 23.44
N ASP A 176 22.19 -7.56 24.58
CA ASP A 176 21.42 -8.49 25.38
C ASP A 176 20.06 -7.83 25.72
N PRO A 177 18.93 -8.39 25.26
CA PRO A 177 17.61 -7.81 25.50
C PRO A 177 17.25 -7.71 26.99
N GLU A 178 17.96 -8.41 27.89
CA GLU A 178 17.74 -8.35 29.34
C GLU A 178 18.38 -7.11 30.01
N ARG A 179 19.15 -6.30 29.28
CA ARG A 179 19.87 -5.13 29.84
C ARG A 179 19.07 -3.83 29.81
N PHE A 180 17.92 -3.78 29.12
CA PHE A 180 17.02 -2.65 29.15
C PHE A 180 15.86 -2.96 30.11
N GLY A 181 16.14 -2.69 31.40
CA GLY A 181 15.11 -2.69 32.44
C GLY A 181 13.91 -1.82 32.02
N THR A 182 12.72 -2.34 32.25
CA THR A 182 11.40 -1.76 32.02
C THR A 182 11.11 -0.53 32.91
N GLU A 183 11.98 0.47 32.92
CA GLU A 183 11.72 1.76 33.59
C GLU A 183 12.13 2.90 32.66
N GLN A 184 11.18 3.45 31.96
CA GLN A 184 11.00 4.87 31.60
C GLN A 184 10.17 5.05 30.34
N PHE A 185 8.87 4.76 30.43
CA PHE A 185 7.85 5.50 29.66
C PHE A 185 6.63 5.66 30.55
N ARG A 186 6.59 6.75 31.30
CA ARG A 186 5.42 7.40 31.84
C ARG A 186 5.31 8.80 31.26
#